data_acb6a501defdb35d28b97ac321c1144a
#
_entry.id   acb6a501defdb35d28b97ac321c1144a
#
_cell.length_a   1.000
_cell.length_b   1.000
_cell.length_c   1.000
_cell.angle_alpha   90.00
_cell.angle_beta   90.00
_cell.angle_gamma   90.00
#
_symmetry.space_group_name_H-M   'P 1'
#
loop_
_entity.id
_entity.type
_entity.pdbx_description
1 polymer ?
#
loop_
_entity_poly.entity_id
_entity_poly.type
_entity_poly.pdbx_seq_one_letter_code
_entity_poly.pdbx_strand_id
1 'polypeptide(L)'
;MSRSYVFWNSQSGKRGKEGLESLKAKLNDDELDIADVINFAGYREYLSDIKGDDKIYIVGGDGTLNRFVNETDGMNITNDVYYYPAGTGNDFLRDINTTPEECPVKINKYITDLPFVEVNGKKYRFLNGIGYGIDGYCCEVGDKMKAEGADNINYTSIAIKGLLFHYQPTGCVITVDGKRYEYKKVWLCPTMNGRFYGGGMMATPGQDRLNKEHTLSSMLFYGKGRLKTLMAFPSIFKGEHITHKDMVAIHTGKDITVEFDRPTALQIDGETVLGVTKYRAYSAK
;
A
#
# COMPACT_ATOMS: atom_id res chain seq x y z
N MET A 1 12.04 22.12 25.61
CA MET A 1 11.67 20.68 25.57
C MET A 1 11.22 20.38 24.16
N SER A 2 11.59 19.23 23.61
CA SER A 2 11.07 18.78 22.31
C SER A 2 9.62 18.33 22.48
N ARG A 3 8.81 18.57 21.45
CA ARG A 3 7.40 18.19 21.43
C ARG A 3 7.24 16.92 20.60
N SER A 4 6.30 16.06 20.99
CA SER A 4 5.93 14.87 20.25
C SER A 4 4.54 15.04 19.61
N TYR A 5 4.50 15.19 18.29
CA TYR A 5 3.28 15.27 17.50
C TYR A 5 2.76 13.85 17.23
N VAL A 6 1.58 13.53 17.73
CA VAL A 6 0.98 12.20 17.61
C VAL A 6 -0.27 12.28 16.72
N PHE A 7 -0.17 11.75 15.53
CA PHE A 7 -1.27 11.66 14.56
C PHE A 7 -1.89 10.26 14.59
N TRP A 8 -3.14 10.18 15.03
CA TRP A 8 -3.84 8.91 15.13
C TRP A 8 -5.13 8.90 14.33
N ASN A 9 -5.60 7.73 13.93
CA ASN A 9 -6.81 7.57 13.12
C ASN A 9 -7.93 6.96 13.97
N SER A 10 -8.93 7.79 14.34
CA SER A 10 -10.10 7.35 15.11
C SER A 10 -10.96 6.32 14.37
N GLN A 11 -10.96 6.32 13.03
CA GLN A 11 -11.68 5.34 12.23
C GLN A 11 -11.02 3.95 12.22
N SER A 12 -9.80 3.81 12.76
CA SER A 12 -9.20 2.50 13.04
C SER A 12 -9.90 1.75 14.19
N GLY A 13 -10.96 2.32 14.73
CA GLY A 13 -11.81 1.74 15.76
C GLY A 13 -11.07 1.43 17.06
N LYS A 14 -11.42 0.30 17.68
CA LYS A 14 -10.84 -0.13 18.95
C LYS A 14 -9.32 -0.20 18.91
N ARG A 15 -8.73 -0.72 17.82
CA ARG A 15 -7.28 -0.85 17.65
C ARG A 15 -6.58 0.50 17.58
N GLY A 16 -7.17 1.50 16.92
CA GLY A 16 -6.63 2.86 16.88
C GLY A 16 -6.50 3.47 18.25
N LYS A 17 -7.55 3.35 19.08
CA LYS A 17 -7.56 3.84 20.44
C LYS A 17 -6.57 3.11 21.35
N GLU A 18 -6.55 1.77 21.30
CA GLU A 18 -5.60 0.95 22.05
C GLU A 18 -4.15 1.26 21.66
N GLY A 19 -3.89 1.46 20.36
CA GLY A 19 -2.57 1.85 19.85
C GLY A 19 -2.12 3.21 20.38
N LEU A 20 -3.01 4.20 20.40
CA LEU A 20 -2.74 5.52 20.94
C LEU A 20 -2.39 5.45 22.45
N GLU A 21 -3.19 4.76 23.24
CA GLU A 21 -2.95 4.62 24.69
C GLU A 21 -1.65 3.84 24.96
N SER A 22 -1.37 2.82 24.19
CA SER A 22 -0.13 2.06 24.28
C SER A 22 1.11 2.88 23.93
N LEU A 23 1.01 3.73 22.91
CA LEU A 23 2.09 4.66 22.56
C LEU A 23 2.30 5.70 23.66
N LYS A 24 1.23 6.31 24.20
CA LYS A 24 1.31 7.27 25.32
C LYS A 24 2.05 6.67 26.52
N ALA A 25 1.73 5.43 26.88
CA ALA A 25 2.40 4.73 27.96
C ALA A 25 3.91 4.52 27.72
N LYS A 26 4.35 4.43 26.45
CA LYS A 26 5.78 4.30 26.10
C LYS A 26 6.51 5.64 26.07
N LEU A 27 5.82 6.75 25.83
CA LEU A 27 6.42 8.10 25.71
C LEU A 27 6.52 8.89 27.04
N ASN A 28 6.08 8.33 28.11
CA ASN A 28 6.03 8.71 29.55
C ASN A 28 6.15 10.18 29.97
N ASP A 29 7.01 11.03 29.43
CA ASP A 29 7.28 12.40 29.89
C ASP A 29 7.39 13.44 28.77
N ASP A 30 7.07 13.08 27.52
CA ASP A 30 7.10 14.01 26.40
C ASP A 30 5.87 14.93 26.41
N GLU A 31 6.05 16.19 26.04
CA GLU A 31 4.94 17.08 25.72
C GLU A 31 4.24 16.55 24.45
N LEU A 32 3.06 15.94 24.63
CA LEU A 32 2.30 15.31 23.56
C LEU A 32 1.30 16.29 22.94
N ASP A 33 1.39 16.49 21.65
CA ASP A 33 0.39 17.19 20.84
C ASP A 33 -0.34 16.15 19.97
N ILE A 34 -1.60 15.85 20.33
CA ILE A 34 -2.33 14.69 19.77
C ILE A 34 -3.43 15.19 18.84
N ALA A 35 -3.38 14.76 17.58
CA ALA A 35 -4.38 15.07 16.58
C ALA A 35 -5.03 13.80 16.00
N ASP A 36 -6.37 13.82 15.89
CA ASP A 36 -7.10 12.83 15.10
C ASP A 36 -7.10 13.24 13.63
N VAL A 37 -6.46 12.43 12.79
CA VAL A 37 -6.32 12.71 11.35
C VAL A 37 -7.64 12.75 10.58
N ILE A 38 -8.74 12.32 11.19
CA ILE A 38 -10.07 12.41 10.58
C ILE A 38 -10.66 13.80 10.74
N ASN A 39 -10.33 14.50 11.86
CA ASN A 39 -10.97 15.74 12.28
C ASN A 39 -9.99 16.92 12.40
N PHE A 40 -8.81 16.87 11.80
CA PHE A 40 -7.82 17.95 11.88
C PHE A 40 -7.74 18.78 10.57
N ALA A 41 -7.11 19.96 10.63
CA ALA A 41 -6.98 20.89 9.51
C ALA A 41 -6.03 20.41 8.39
N GLY A 42 -5.27 19.34 8.64
CA GLY A 42 -4.29 18.76 7.71
C GLY A 42 -2.87 18.85 8.25
N TYR A 43 -2.00 17.97 7.75
CA TYR A 43 -0.60 17.90 8.22
C TYR A 43 0.17 19.19 7.97
N ARG A 44 -0.06 19.88 6.84
CA ARG A 44 0.68 21.10 6.49
C ARG A 44 0.43 22.22 7.48
N GLU A 45 -0.80 22.43 7.88
CA GLU A 45 -1.17 23.46 8.85
C GLU A 45 -0.68 23.06 10.25
N TYR A 46 -0.92 21.80 10.63
CA TYR A 46 -0.57 21.30 11.97
C TYR A 46 0.94 21.29 12.24
N LEU A 47 1.74 21.02 11.21
CA LEU A 47 3.20 20.98 11.30
C LEU A 47 3.88 22.30 10.88
N SER A 48 3.14 23.40 10.73
CA SER A 48 3.70 24.69 10.30
C SER A 48 4.78 25.21 11.24
N ASP A 49 4.61 24.96 12.53
CA ASP A 49 5.49 25.46 13.62
C ASP A 49 6.41 24.38 14.20
N ILE A 50 6.56 23.24 13.51
CA ILE A 50 7.42 22.13 13.95
C ILE A 50 8.88 22.57 14.04
N LYS A 51 9.54 22.26 15.15
CA LYS A 51 10.97 22.54 15.38
C LYS A 51 11.82 21.32 15.05
N GLY A 52 13.12 21.54 14.80
CA GLY A 52 14.01 20.46 14.35
C GLY A 52 14.23 19.31 15.32
N ASP A 53 13.99 19.53 16.63
CA ASP A 53 14.12 18.52 17.69
C ASP A 53 12.77 17.85 18.05
N ASP A 54 11.66 18.31 17.47
CA ASP A 54 10.35 17.71 17.65
C ASP A 54 10.26 16.36 16.91
N LYS A 55 9.40 15.47 17.40
CA LYS A 55 9.20 14.14 16.85
C LYS A 55 7.79 13.97 16.31
N ILE A 56 7.64 13.16 15.29
CA ILE A 56 6.35 12.84 14.66
C ILE A 56 6.06 11.36 14.85
N TYR A 57 4.87 11.04 15.36
CA TYR A 57 4.38 9.67 15.53
C TYR A 57 3.10 9.46 14.73
N ILE A 58 3.10 8.47 13.86
CA ILE A 58 1.93 8.08 13.07
C ILE A 58 1.35 6.79 13.66
N VAL A 59 0.14 6.88 14.23
CA VAL A 59 -0.58 5.76 14.86
C VAL A 59 -1.73 5.34 13.97
N GLY A 60 -1.60 4.20 13.30
CA GLY A 60 -2.63 3.73 12.38
C GLY A 60 -2.19 2.52 11.55
N GLY A 61 -2.91 2.24 10.49
CA GLY A 61 -2.55 1.23 9.48
C GLY A 61 -1.77 1.84 8.31
N ASP A 62 -1.51 0.99 7.30
CA ASP A 62 -0.79 1.38 6.07
C ASP A 62 -1.46 2.58 5.37
N GLY A 63 -2.82 2.64 5.33
CA GLY A 63 -3.55 3.77 4.76
C GLY A 63 -3.33 5.10 5.52
N THR A 64 -3.21 5.07 6.86
CA THR A 64 -2.89 6.27 7.63
C THR A 64 -1.48 6.77 7.31
N LEU A 65 -0.53 5.86 7.18
CA LEU A 65 0.83 6.18 6.79
C LEU A 65 0.90 6.69 5.33
N ASN A 66 0.16 6.07 4.40
CA ASN A 66 0.06 6.53 3.01
C ASN A 66 -0.52 7.95 2.93
N ARG A 67 -1.56 8.25 3.70
CA ARG A 67 -2.14 9.59 3.80
C ARG A 67 -1.09 10.62 4.28
N PHE A 68 -0.35 10.29 5.34
CA PHE A 68 0.73 11.16 5.84
C PHE A 68 1.74 11.49 4.75
N VAL A 69 2.29 10.49 4.05
CA VAL A 69 3.32 10.74 3.04
C VAL A 69 2.81 11.52 1.82
N ASN A 70 1.53 11.37 1.45
CA ASN A 70 0.94 12.12 0.34
C ASN A 70 0.59 13.58 0.74
N GLU A 71 0.03 13.81 1.91
CA GLU A 71 -0.33 15.16 2.38
C GLU A 71 0.91 15.98 2.76
N THR A 72 2.01 15.35 3.12
CA THR A 72 3.29 16.01 3.43
C THR A 72 4.27 16.05 2.26
N ASP A 73 3.89 15.52 1.09
CA ASP A 73 4.75 15.57 -0.09
C ASP A 73 5.11 17.03 -0.46
N GLY A 74 6.42 17.25 -0.68
CA GLY A 74 6.98 18.59 -0.90
C GLY A 74 7.16 19.45 0.37
N MET A 75 6.86 18.95 1.58
CA MET A 75 7.30 19.56 2.84
C MET A 75 8.73 19.12 3.16
N ASN A 76 9.53 20.05 3.71
CA ASN A 76 10.88 19.73 4.18
C ASN A 76 10.81 19.23 5.65
N ILE A 77 10.36 18.01 5.85
CA ILE A 77 10.32 17.37 7.17
C ILE A 77 11.67 16.69 7.43
N THR A 78 12.50 17.31 8.26
CA THR A 78 13.79 16.75 8.71
C THR A 78 13.70 16.04 10.04
N ASN A 79 12.56 16.14 10.70
CA ASN A 79 12.25 15.55 11.99
C ASN A 79 12.25 14.02 11.96
N ASP A 80 12.47 13.42 13.10
CA ASP A 80 12.31 11.98 13.28
C ASP A 80 10.84 11.59 13.17
N VAL A 81 10.52 10.73 12.22
CA VAL A 81 9.18 10.18 12.01
C VAL A 81 9.13 8.74 12.48
N TYR A 82 8.20 8.43 13.35
CA TYR A 82 7.97 7.11 13.92
C TYR A 82 6.61 6.55 13.52
N TYR A 83 6.56 5.26 13.28
CA TYR A 83 5.32 4.54 13.00
C TYR A 83 4.96 3.61 14.15
N TYR A 84 3.68 3.65 14.55
CA TYR A 84 3.07 2.76 15.53
C TYR A 84 1.86 2.05 14.92
N PRO A 85 1.92 0.72 14.70
CA PRO A 85 0.87 0.00 13.97
C PRO A 85 -0.40 -0.14 14.81
N ALA A 86 -1.52 0.31 14.25
CA ALA A 86 -2.86 0.14 14.83
C ALA A 86 -3.87 -0.33 13.77
N GLY A 87 -3.38 -0.78 12.60
CA GLY A 87 -4.17 -1.34 11.52
C GLY A 87 -4.28 -2.87 11.56
N THR A 88 -5.00 -3.44 10.59
CA THR A 88 -5.19 -4.89 10.46
C THR A 88 -4.17 -5.56 9.55
N GLY A 89 -3.68 -4.88 8.52
CA GLY A 89 -2.77 -5.43 7.50
C GLY A 89 -1.30 -5.37 7.92
N ASN A 90 -0.85 -4.18 8.26
CA ASN A 90 0.54 -3.87 8.64
C ASN A 90 1.58 -4.43 7.65
N ASP A 91 1.29 -4.32 6.35
CA ASP A 91 2.15 -4.86 5.29
C ASP A 91 3.49 -4.12 5.23
N PHE A 92 3.49 -2.81 5.49
CA PHE A 92 4.70 -2.02 5.62
C PHE A 92 5.61 -2.54 6.74
N LEU A 93 5.06 -2.77 7.94
CA LEU A 93 5.83 -3.24 9.09
C LEU A 93 6.43 -4.63 8.83
N ARG A 94 5.62 -5.53 8.24
CA ARG A 94 6.06 -6.87 7.82
C ARG A 94 7.21 -6.80 6.81
N ASP A 95 7.13 -5.87 5.87
CA ASP A 95 8.15 -5.71 4.83
C ASP A 95 9.48 -5.20 5.37
N ILE A 96 9.48 -4.34 6.36
CA ILE A 96 10.70 -3.87 7.03
C ILE A 96 11.20 -4.84 8.12
N ASN A 97 10.60 -6.03 8.22
CA ASN A 97 10.92 -7.10 9.19
C ASN A 97 10.89 -6.62 10.64
N THR A 98 9.90 -5.80 10.98
CA THR A 98 9.68 -5.27 12.34
C THR A 98 8.37 -5.82 12.91
N THR A 99 8.34 -6.10 14.20
CA THR A 99 7.13 -6.57 14.89
C THR A 99 6.42 -5.42 15.62
N PRO A 100 5.12 -5.54 15.94
CA PRO A 100 4.40 -4.53 16.71
C PRO A 100 5.02 -4.22 18.08
N GLU A 101 5.66 -5.21 18.70
CA GLU A 101 6.32 -5.08 20.01
C GLU A 101 7.55 -4.16 19.96
N GLU A 102 8.23 -4.13 18.82
CA GLU A 102 9.40 -3.27 18.56
C GLU A 102 9.03 -1.81 18.26
N CYS A 103 7.74 -1.51 18.13
CA CYS A 103 7.25 -0.16 17.84
C CYS A 103 7.16 0.73 19.10
N PRO A 104 7.32 2.07 18.96
CA PRO A 104 7.39 2.82 17.69
C PRO A 104 8.73 2.65 16.97
N VAL A 105 8.68 2.47 15.64
CA VAL A 105 9.87 2.32 14.79
C VAL A 105 10.11 3.58 13.96
N LYS A 106 11.36 4.05 13.91
CA LYS A 106 11.77 5.18 13.08
C LYS A 106 11.73 4.81 11.59
N ILE A 107 11.03 5.61 10.78
CA ILE A 107 10.72 5.26 9.39
C ILE A 107 11.28 6.22 8.34
N ASN A 108 12.00 7.27 8.70
CA ASN A 108 12.48 8.29 7.77
C ASN A 108 13.11 7.70 6.49
N LYS A 109 14.03 6.73 6.62
CA LYS A 109 14.70 6.10 5.47
C LYS A 109 13.76 5.38 4.50
N TYR A 110 12.57 5.00 4.95
CA TYR A 110 11.60 4.26 4.15
C TYR A 110 10.59 5.16 3.45
N ILE A 111 10.49 6.43 3.85
CA ILE A 111 9.49 7.38 3.34
C ILE A 111 10.09 8.56 2.57
N THR A 112 11.42 8.68 2.54
CA THR A 112 12.11 9.82 1.90
C THR A 112 12.01 9.77 0.37
N ASP A 113 12.24 8.62 -0.24
CA ASP A 113 12.33 8.43 -1.70
C ASP A 113 11.22 7.52 -2.23
N LEU A 114 9.99 7.71 -1.76
CA LEU A 114 8.86 6.92 -2.21
C LEU A 114 8.59 7.13 -3.71
N PRO A 115 8.27 6.05 -4.44
CA PRO A 115 7.91 6.13 -5.84
C PRO A 115 6.58 6.84 -6.06
N PHE A 116 6.33 7.18 -7.32
CA PHE A 116 5.10 7.81 -7.76
C PHE A 116 4.26 6.87 -8.62
N VAL A 117 2.96 7.07 -8.58
CA VAL A 117 2.01 6.57 -9.56
C VAL A 117 1.24 7.73 -10.18
N GLU A 118 1.14 7.71 -11.50
CA GLU A 118 0.29 8.61 -12.29
C GLU A 118 -0.89 7.81 -12.84
N VAL A 119 -2.10 8.23 -12.51
CA VAL A 119 -3.35 7.59 -12.91
C VAL A 119 -4.46 8.62 -13.03
N ASN A 120 -5.25 8.55 -14.10
CA ASN A 120 -6.38 9.49 -14.38
C ASN A 120 -6.00 10.97 -14.22
N GLY A 121 -4.78 11.34 -14.66
CA GLY A 121 -4.26 12.72 -14.60
C GLY A 121 -3.86 13.20 -13.20
N LYS A 122 -3.86 12.32 -12.21
CA LYS A 122 -3.40 12.61 -10.84
C LYS A 122 -2.12 11.84 -10.52
N LYS A 123 -1.33 12.39 -9.61
CA LYS A 123 -0.08 11.83 -9.14
C LYS A 123 -0.13 11.60 -7.64
N TYR A 124 0.30 10.41 -7.21
CA TYR A 124 0.35 10.01 -5.81
C TYR A 124 1.68 9.34 -5.50
N ARG A 125 2.12 9.41 -4.26
CA ARG A 125 3.14 8.51 -3.73
C ARG A 125 2.48 7.22 -3.28
N PHE A 126 3.21 6.10 -3.37
CA PHE A 126 2.75 4.85 -2.78
C PHE A 126 3.85 4.22 -1.91
N LEU A 127 3.39 3.63 -0.81
CA LEU A 127 4.25 3.07 0.23
C LEU A 127 4.61 1.60 -0.06
N ASN A 128 3.61 0.76 -0.26
CA ASN A 128 3.75 -0.68 -0.44
C ASN A 128 3.58 -1.09 -1.90
N GLY A 129 2.46 -0.72 -2.51
CA GLY A 129 2.20 -1.10 -3.88
C GLY A 129 0.86 -0.66 -4.44
N ILE A 130 0.73 -0.89 -5.72
CA ILE A 130 -0.45 -0.64 -6.53
C ILE A 130 -1.03 -2.00 -6.90
N GLY A 131 -2.29 -2.28 -6.56
CA GLY A 131 -2.99 -3.49 -6.98
C GLY A 131 -3.88 -3.23 -8.19
N TYR A 132 -3.73 -4.03 -9.26
CA TYR A 132 -4.52 -3.88 -10.47
C TYR A 132 -5.05 -5.24 -10.93
N GLY A 133 -6.32 -5.28 -11.29
CA GLY A 133 -7.03 -6.51 -11.60
C GLY A 133 -7.97 -6.93 -10.47
N ILE A 134 -7.88 -8.18 -10.02
CA ILE A 134 -8.76 -8.70 -8.95
C ILE A 134 -8.61 -7.90 -7.63
N ASP A 135 -7.47 -7.29 -7.37
CA ASP A 135 -7.24 -6.47 -6.19
C ASP A 135 -8.10 -5.22 -6.19
N GLY A 136 -8.06 -4.45 -7.30
CA GLY A 136 -8.90 -3.28 -7.46
C GLY A 136 -10.39 -3.64 -7.38
N TYR A 137 -10.78 -4.77 -7.99
CA TYR A 137 -12.13 -5.30 -7.84
C TYR A 137 -12.48 -5.58 -6.38
N CYS A 138 -11.58 -6.19 -5.60
CA CYS A 138 -11.83 -6.46 -4.19
C CYS A 138 -12.02 -5.18 -3.38
N CYS A 139 -11.22 -4.15 -3.64
CA CYS A 139 -11.35 -2.86 -2.99
C CYS A 139 -12.66 -2.16 -3.38
N GLU A 140 -13.02 -2.15 -4.67
CA GLU A 140 -14.31 -1.61 -5.15
C GLU A 140 -15.51 -2.28 -4.48
N VAL A 141 -15.52 -3.60 -4.39
CA VAL A 141 -16.59 -4.34 -3.72
C VAL A 141 -16.60 -4.06 -2.22
N GLY A 142 -15.43 -4.02 -1.58
CA GLY A 142 -15.31 -3.70 -0.16
C GLY A 142 -15.83 -2.31 0.17
N ASP A 143 -15.53 -1.32 -0.66
CA ASP A 143 -16.00 0.06 -0.47
C ASP A 143 -17.53 0.18 -0.64
N LYS A 144 -18.11 -0.55 -1.61
CA LYS A 144 -19.59 -0.65 -1.74
C LYS A 144 -20.22 -1.26 -0.50
N MET A 145 -19.64 -2.36 0.03
CA MET A 145 -20.14 -2.99 1.25
C MET A 145 -20.05 -2.05 2.47
N LYS A 146 -18.96 -1.28 2.59
CA LYS A 146 -18.85 -0.26 3.66
C LYS A 146 -19.93 0.83 3.52
N ALA A 147 -20.14 1.32 2.30
CA ALA A 147 -21.18 2.32 2.03
C ALA A 147 -22.59 1.80 2.34
N GLU A 148 -22.82 0.48 2.25
CA GLU A 148 -24.06 -0.21 2.63
C GLU A 148 -24.12 -0.56 4.14
N GLY A 149 -23.12 -0.15 4.94
CA GLY A 149 -23.12 -0.31 6.39
C GLY A 149 -22.47 -1.60 6.91
N ALA A 150 -21.67 -2.29 6.11
CA ALA A 150 -20.94 -3.47 6.58
C ALA A 150 -19.73 -3.08 7.43
N ASP A 151 -19.66 -3.54 8.68
CA ASP A 151 -18.58 -3.24 9.62
C ASP A 151 -17.34 -4.11 9.40
N ASN A 152 -17.52 -5.34 8.91
CA ASN A 152 -16.43 -6.31 8.73
C ASN A 152 -16.38 -6.81 7.29
N ILE A 153 -15.36 -6.38 6.55
CA ILE A 153 -15.14 -6.78 5.16
C ILE A 153 -14.15 -7.95 5.10
N ASN A 154 -14.62 -9.09 4.59
CA ASN A 154 -13.77 -10.24 4.34
C ASN A 154 -13.23 -10.22 2.90
N TYR A 155 -12.11 -9.54 2.68
CA TYR A 155 -11.48 -9.40 1.36
C TYR A 155 -11.08 -10.75 0.74
N THR A 156 -10.69 -11.74 1.55
CA THR A 156 -10.39 -13.10 1.07
C THR A 156 -11.65 -13.74 0.45
N SER A 157 -12.80 -13.61 1.09
CA SER A 157 -14.06 -14.10 0.54
C SER A 157 -14.44 -13.39 -0.76
N ILE A 158 -14.25 -12.07 -0.83
CA ILE A 158 -14.49 -11.27 -2.05
C ILE A 158 -13.56 -11.75 -3.17
N ALA A 159 -12.27 -11.96 -2.89
CA ALA A 159 -11.30 -12.45 -3.87
C ALA A 159 -11.67 -13.83 -4.41
N ILE A 160 -12.03 -14.78 -3.54
CA ILE A 160 -12.45 -16.14 -3.94
C ILE A 160 -13.71 -16.08 -4.81
N LYS A 161 -14.75 -15.36 -4.39
CA LYS A 161 -15.97 -15.18 -5.18
C LYS A 161 -15.69 -14.46 -6.50
N GLY A 162 -14.83 -13.44 -6.46
CA GLY A 162 -14.38 -12.73 -7.65
C GLY A 162 -13.69 -13.66 -8.64
N LEU A 163 -12.70 -14.43 -8.21
CA LEU A 163 -12.00 -15.41 -9.05
C LEU A 163 -12.95 -16.48 -9.63
N LEU A 164 -13.92 -16.95 -8.85
CA LEU A 164 -14.81 -18.01 -9.31
C LEU A 164 -15.91 -17.51 -10.25
N PHE A 165 -16.53 -16.34 -9.95
CA PHE A 165 -17.82 -16.01 -10.57
C PHE A 165 -17.87 -14.62 -11.22
N HIS A 166 -17.22 -13.62 -10.65
CA HIS A 166 -17.52 -12.22 -11.00
C HIS A 166 -16.43 -11.54 -11.81
N TYR A 167 -15.16 -11.69 -11.43
CA TYR A 167 -14.07 -11.02 -12.13
C TYR A 167 -13.73 -11.74 -13.44
N GLN A 168 -13.56 -10.98 -14.51
CA GLN A 168 -13.09 -11.48 -15.81
C GLN A 168 -11.63 -11.03 -16.01
N PRO A 169 -10.72 -11.95 -16.34
CA PRO A 169 -9.35 -11.55 -16.66
C PRO A 169 -9.32 -10.75 -17.97
N THR A 170 -8.34 -9.87 -18.07
CA THR A 170 -8.20 -8.90 -19.16
C THR A 170 -6.89 -9.12 -19.92
N GLY A 171 -6.75 -8.57 -21.13
CA GLY A 171 -5.46 -8.39 -21.76
C GLY A 171 -4.68 -7.29 -21.05
N CYS A 172 -3.37 -7.41 -21.02
CA CYS A 172 -2.46 -6.48 -20.39
C CYS A 172 -1.23 -6.23 -21.24
N VAL A 173 -0.89 -4.96 -21.39
CA VAL A 173 0.41 -4.52 -21.86
C VAL A 173 1.16 -3.93 -20.69
N ILE A 174 2.36 -4.44 -20.43
CA ILE A 174 3.27 -3.85 -19.46
C ILE A 174 4.53 -3.36 -20.18
N THR A 175 4.91 -2.12 -19.93
CA THR A 175 6.15 -1.52 -20.45
C THR A 175 7.05 -1.22 -19.26
N VAL A 176 8.26 -1.77 -19.27
CA VAL A 176 9.24 -1.62 -18.20
C VAL A 176 10.53 -1.06 -18.79
N ASP A 177 10.92 0.15 -18.39
CA ASP A 177 12.09 0.86 -18.89
C ASP A 177 12.14 0.90 -20.43
N GLY A 178 10.98 1.16 -21.06
CA GLY A 178 10.79 1.18 -22.51
C GLY A 178 10.61 -0.18 -23.19
N LYS A 179 10.82 -1.29 -22.49
CA LYS A 179 10.61 -2.64 -23.05
C LYS A 179 9.18 -3.10 -22.83
N ARG A 180 8.49 -3.42 -23.94
CA ARG A 180 7.07 -3.80 -23.98
C ARG A 180 6.90 -5.31 -23.89
N TYR A 181 5.92 -5.75 -23.11
CA TYR A 181 5.48 -7.14 -22.98
C TYR A 181 3.95 -7.19 -23.04
N GLU A 182 3.41 -8.26 -23.62
CA GLU A 182 1.97 -8.46 -23.78
C GLU A 182 1.52 -9.77 -23.13
N TYR A 183 0.43 -9.68 -22.36
CA TYR A 183 -0.13 -10.81 -21.64
C TYR A 183 -1.63 -10.92 -21.90
N LYS A 184 -2.13 -12.16 -21.96
CA LYS A 184 -3.55 -12.48 -22.11
C LYS A 184 -4.07 -13.13 -20.83
N LYS A 185 -5.35 -12.88 -20.52
CA LYS A 185 -6.00 -13.44 -19.33
C LYS A 185 -5.25 -13.10 -18.06
N VAL A 186 -4.99 -11.82 -17.83
CA VAL A 186 -4.35 -11.32 -16.63
C VAL A 186 -5.41 -11.17 -15.54
N TRP A 187 -5.19 -11.85 -14.43
CA TRP A 187 -6.04 -11.83 -13.25
C TRP A 187 -5.61 -10.74 -12.26
N LEU A 188 -4.31 -10.53 -12.18
CA LEU A 188 -3.65 -9.71 -11.16
C LEU A 188 -2.37 -9.14 -11.73
N CYS A 189 -2.14 -7.84 -11.55
CA CYS A 189 -0.93 -7.15 -12.00
C CYS A 189 -0.54 -6.04 -11.01
N PRO A 190 -0.10 -6.38 -9.77
CA PRO A 190 0.40 -5.38 -8.84
C PRO A 190 1.77 -4.86 -9.27
N THR A 191 2.03 -3.56 -8.98
CA THR A 191 3.36 -2.96 -9.02
C THR A 191 3.77 -2.56 -7.62
N MET A 192 4.91 -3.05 -7.17
CA MET A 192 5.34 -3.06 -5.79
C MET A 192 6.60 -2.25 -5.55
N ASN A 193 6.59 -1.48 -4.46
CA ASN A 193 7.78 -0.86 -3.85
C ASN A 193 8.38 -1.76 -2.75
N GLY A 194 7.53 -2.46 -2.01
CA GLY A 194 7.89 -3.49 -1.04
C GLY A 194 7.53 -4.89 -1.52
N ARG A 195 7.66 -5.89 -0.64
CA ARG A 195 7.31 -7.30 -0.92
C ARG A 195 5.84 -7.59 -0.70
N PHE A 196 5.22 -6.91 0.28
CA PHE A 196 3.89 -7.23 0.83
C PHE A 196 2.85 -6.16 0.53
N TYR A 197 1.61 -6.61 0.31
CA TYR A 197 0.42 -5.77 0.21
C TYR A 197 -0.85 -6.60 0.44
N GLY A 198 -2.01 -5.94 0.53
CA GLY A 198 -3.30 -6.60 0.58
C GLY A 198 -3.51 -7.52 1.79
N GLY A 199 -2.87 -7.22 2.92
CA GLY A 199 -3.02 -7.97 4.17
C GLY A 199 -2.17 -9.23 4.22
N GLY A 200 -0.97 -9.21 3.65
CA GLY A 200 0.04 -10.26 3.79
C GLY A 200 0.38 -11.03 2.52
N MET A 201 -0.12 -10.62 1.37
CA MET A 201 0.33 -11.19 0.10
C MET A 201 1.76 -10.75 -0.21
N MET A 202 2.69 -11.70 -0.32
CA MET A 202 4.08 -11.46 -0.72
C MET A 202 4.19 -11.49 -2.25
N ALA A 203 3.69 -10.44 -2.91
CA ALA A 203 3.57 -10.39 -4.38
C ALA A 203 4.92 -10.44 -5.11
N THR A 204 5.92 -9.79 -4.56
CA THR A 204 7.27 -9.68 -5.16
C THR A 204 8.35 -10.05 -4.12
N PRO A 205 8.57 -11.34 -3.85
CA PRO A 205 9.47 -11.81 -2.79
C PRO A 205 10.91 -11.29 -2.90
N GLY A 206 11.37 -11.02 -4.12
CA GLY A 206 12.71 -10.49 -4.39
C GLY A 206 12.82 -8.96 -4.36
N GLN A 207 11.72 -8.23 -4.09
CA GLN A 207 11.76 -6.77 -4.03
C GLN A 207 12.39 -6.30 -2.70
N ASP A 208 13.21 -5.26 -2.80
CA ASP A 208 13.73 -4.51 -1.66
C ASP A 208 13.37 -3.04 -1.82
N ARG A 209 12.57 -2.49 -0.90
CA ARG A 209 12.17 -1.07 -0.92
C ARG A 209 13.31 -0.08 -0.75
N LEU A 210 14.45 -0.55 -0.26
CA LEU A 210 15.68 0.26 -0.10
C LEU A 210 16.75 -0.10 -1.14
N ASN A 211 16.38 -0.75 -2.25
CA ASN A 211 17.35 -1.11 -3.27
C ASN A 211 18.00 0.15 -3.88
N LYS A 212 19.31 0.08 -4.08
CA LYS A 212 20.13 1.23 -4.54
C LYS A 212 19.76 1.71 -5.93
N GLU A 213 19.22 0.83 -6.77
CA GLU A 213 18.80 1.16 -8.13
C GLU A 213 17.43 1.83 -8.18
N HIS A 214 16.73 1.93 -7.03
CA HIS A 214 15.38 2.47 -6.93
C HIS A 214 14.38 1.81 -7.89
N THR A 215 14.50 0.49 -8.09
CA THR A 215 13.60 -0.25 -8.97
C THR A 215 12.32 -0.66 -8.27
N LEU A 216 11.26 -0.78 -9.05
CA LEU A 216 9.97 -1.35 -8.71
C LEU A 216 9.84 -2.73 -9.32
N SER A 217 9.01 -3.59 -8.77
CA SER A 217 8.70 -4.89 -9.36
C SER A 217 7.21 -5.04 -9.62
N SER A 218 6.85 -5.44 -10.85
CA SER A 218 5.47 -5.77 -11.20
C SER A 218 5.33 -7.27 -11.40
N MET A 219 4.32 -7.87 -10.76
CA MET A 219 4.01 -9.28 -10.87
C MET A 219 2.71 -9.47 -11.66
N LEU A 220 2.65 -10.47 -12.52
CA LEU A 220 1.45 -10.82 -13.25
C LEU A 220 1.04 -12.27 -12.96
N PHE A 221 -0.25 -12.46 -12.63
CA PHE A 221 -0.91 -13.75 -12.70
C PHE A 221 -1.71 -13.82 -14.00
N TYR A 222 -1.37 -14.74 -14.93
CA TYR A 222 -1.92 -14.69 -16.28
C TYR A 222 -2.12 -16.07 -16.94
N GLY A 223 -2.78 -16.09 -18.08
CA GLY A 223 -2.82 -17.19 -19.05
C GLY A 223 -3.71 -18.38 -18.69
N LYS A 224 -4.03 -18.59 -17.41
CA LYS A 224 -4.81 -19.77 -16.96
C LYS A 224 -6.28 -19.43 -16.70
N GLY A 225 -7.10 -20.48 -16.62
CA GLY A 225 -8.50 -20.37 -16.25
C GLY A 225 -8.69 -20.24 -14.74
N ARG A 226 -9.92 -19.92 -14.34
CA ARG A 226 -10.33 -19.62 -12.95
C ARG A 226 -9.84 -20.67 -11.95
N LEU A 227 -10.07 -21.95 -12.21
CA LEU A 227 -9.76 -23.01 -11.26
C LEU A 227 -8.26 -23.14 -11.00
N LYS A 228 -7.43 -23.09 -12.07
CA LYS A 228 -5.96 -23.13 -11.90
C LYS A 228 -5.44 -21.92 -11.19
N THR A 229 -5.97 -20.72 -11.49
CA THR A 229 -5.60 -19.48 -10.80
C THR A 229 -5.98 -19.56 -9.32
N LEU A 230 -7.19 -20.03 -9.01
CA LEU A 230 -7.65 -20.18 -7.62
C LEU A 230 -6.77 -21.17 -6.82
N MET A 231 -6.36 -22.29 -7.42
CA MET A 231 -5.47 -23.27 -6.76
C MET A 231 -4.07 -22.71 -6.50
N ALA A 232 -3.54 -21.88 -7.40
CA ALA A 232 -2.22 -21.28 -7.26
C ALA A 232 -2.21 -20.03 -6.35
N PHE A 233 -3.35 -19.31 -6.27
CA PHE A 233 -3.43 -18.02 -5.58
C PHE A 233 -2.97 -18.06 -4.10
N PRO A 234 -3.28 -19.07 -3.28
CA PRO A 234 -2.81 -19.11 -1.89
C PRO A 234 -1.28 -19.12 -1.74
N SER A 235 -0.54 -19.57 -2.75
CA SER A 235 0.92 -19.58 -2.72
C SER A 235 1.54 -18.17 -2.69
N ILE A 236 0.77 -17.12 -3.04
CA ILE A 236 1.22 -15.73 -2.97
C ILE A 236 1.53 -15.28 -1.53
N PHE A 237 0.82 -15.80 -0.55
CA PHE A 237 1.05 -15.45 0.87
C PHE A 237 2.40 -15.92 1.39
N LYS A 238 2.99 -16.93 0.75
CA LYS A 238 4.32 -17.47 1.08
C LYS A 238 5.39 -17.03 0.07
N GLY A 239 5.02 -16.28 -0.98
CA GLY A 239 5.92 -15.95 -2.08
C GLY A 239 6.27 -17.13 -3.00
N GLU A 240 5.62 -18.29 -2.84
CA GLU A 240 5.87 -19.51 -3.60
C GLU A 240 5.27 -19.46 -5.02
N HIS A 241 4.36 -18.54 -5.29
CA HIS A 241 3.73 -18.36 -6.62
C HIS A 241 4.75 -18.13 -7.73
N ILE A 242 5.93 -17.60 -7.43
CA ILE A 242 7.01 -17.38 -8.41
C ILE A 242 7.54 -18.67 -9.02
N THR A 243 7.24 -19.83 -8.44
CA THR A 243 7.58 -21.15 -9.00
C THR A 243 6.68 -21.55 -10.17
N HIS A 244 5.49 -20.95 -10.27
CA HIS A 244 4.53 -21.21 -11.36
C HIS A 244 4.88 -20.43 -12.63
N LYS A 245 6.02 -20.74 -13.25
CA LYS A 245 6.58 -20.01 -14.41
C LYS A 245 5.65 -19.92 -15.64
N ASP A 246 4.68 -20.83 -15.75
CA ASP A 246 3.70 -20.89 -16.83
C ASP A 246 2.46 -19.99 -16.62
N MET A 247 2.37 -19.30 -15.49
CA MET A 247 1.26 -18.40 -15.15
C MET A 247 1.64 -17.21 -14.29
N VAL A 248 2.92 -17.08 -13.89
CA VAL A 248 3.43 -15.94 -13.13
C VAL A 248 4.65 -15.38 -13.82
N ALA A 249 4.66 -14.06 -14.02
CA ALA A 249 5.81 -13.30 -14.49
C ALA A 249 6.11 -12.16 -13.53
N ILE A 250 7.38 -11.81 -13.36
CA ILE A 250 7.84 -10.63 -12.62
C ILE A 250 8.74 -9.81 -13.53
N HIS A 251 8.48 -8.52 -13.58
CA HIS A 251 9.30 -7.53 -14.28
C HIS A 251 9.76 -6.47 -13.29
N THR A 252 11.04 -6.11 -13.36
CA THR A 252 11.65 -5.12 -12.46
C THR A 252 12.28 -4.00 -13.29
N GLY A 253 12.04 -2.75 -12.91
CA GLY A 253 12.56 -1.56 -13.56
C GLY A 253 12.21 -0.29 -12.81
N LYS A 254 12.69 0.85 -13.30
CA LYS A 254 12.47 2.18 -12.69
C LYS A 254 11.18 2.85 -13.15
N ASP A 255 10.73 2.53 -14.35
CA ASP A 255 9.56 3.10 -15.00
C ASP A 255 8.69 1.97 -15.53
N ILE A 256 7.54 1.78 -14.94
CA ILE A 256 6.61 0.71 -15.25
C ILE A 256 5.25 1.31 -15.64
N THR A 257 4.84 1.08 -16.87
CA THR A 257 3.50 1.42 -17.36
C THR A 257 2.69 0.15 -17.55
N VAL A 258 1.48 0.12 -17.00
CA VAL A 258 0.53 -1.00 -17.14
C VAL A 258 -0.75 -0.52 -17.81
N GLU A 259 -1.14 -1.21 -18.87
CA GLU A 259 -2.35 -0.91 -19.65
C GLU A 259 -3.22 -2.16 -19.74
N PHE A 260 -4.49 -2.06 -19.35
CA PHE A 260 -5.50 -3.10 -19.53
C PHE A 260 -6.38 -2.74 -20.72
N ASP A 261 -6.91 -3.75 -21.42
CA ASP A 261 -7.78 -3.59 -22.59
C ASP A 261 -9.21 -3.11 -22.24
N ARG A 262 -9.52 -2.96 -20.96
CA ARG A 262 -10.79 -2.42 -20.46
C ARG A 262 -10.61 -1.66 -19.13
N PRO A 263 -11.50 -0.70 -18.82
CA PRO A 263 -11.51 -0.05 -17.51
C PRO A 263 -11.66 -1.07 -16.37
N THR A 264 -10.80 -0.96 -15.38
CA THR A 264 -10.77 -1.84 -14.20
C THR A 264 -10.48 -0.98 -12.97
N ALA A 265 -11.01 -1.32 -11.83
CA ALA A 265 -10.62 -0.67 -10.59
C ALA A 265 -9.15 -0.97 -10.26
N LEU A 266 -8.48 0.01 -9.68
CA LEU A 266 -7.10 -0.04 -9.19
C LEU A 266 -7.10 0.37 -7.73
N GLN A 267 -6.20 -0.16 -6.93
CA GLN A 267 -5.96 0.33 -5.57
C GLN A 267 -4.52 0.81 -5.41
N ILE A 268 -4.30 1.88 -4.62
CA ILE A 268 -3.00 2.42 -4.22
C ILE A 268 -2.94 2.35 -2.71
N ASP A 269 -2.12 1.44 -2.16
CA ASP A 269 -2.01 1.19 -0.71
C ASP A 269 -3.38 1.04 0.00
N GLY A 270 -4.39 0.48 -0.70
CA GLY A 270 -5.74 0.27 -0.20
C GLY A 270 -6.79 1.30 -0.65
N GLU A 271 -6.38 2.44 -1.21
CA GLU A 271 -7.31 3.46 -1.73
C GLU A 271 -7.74 3.14 -3.16
N THR A 272 -9.05 3.09 -3.41
CA THR A 272 -9.62 2.65 -4.70
C THR A 272 -9.66 3.78 -5.72
N VAL A 273 -9.20 3.50 -6.94
CA VAL A 273 -9.36 4.38 -8.11
C VAL A 273 -10.16 3.64 -9.18
N LEU A 274 -11.32 4.19 -9.56
CA LEU A 274 -12.23 3.55 -10.52
C LEU A 274 -11.90 3.92 -11.97
N GLY A 275 -12.31 3.04 -12.90
CA GLY A 275 -12.30 3.32 -14.34
C GLY A 275 -10.91 3.43 -14.96
N VAL A 276 -9.91 2.76 -14.38
CA VAL A 276 -8.53 2.82 -14.85
C VAL A 276 -8.30 1.88 -16.03
N THR A 277 -7.74 2.40 -17.11
CA THR A 277 -7.22 1.59 -18.23
C THR A 277 -5.70 1.58 -18.26
N LYS A 278 -5.07 2.59 -17.67
CA LYS A 278 -3.61 2.77 -17.69
C LYS A 278 -3.14 3.50 -16.44
N TYR A 279 -2.00 3.06 -15.92
CA TYR A 279 -1.22 3.83 -14.95
C TYR A 279 0.28 3.74 -15.27
N ARG A 280 1.06 4.68 -14.76
CA ARG A 280 2.53 4.67 -14.78
C ARG A 280 3.04 4.79 -13.36
N ALA A 281 3.85 3.82 -12.96
CA ALA A 281 4.58 3.86 -11.68
C ALA A 281 6.07 4.07 -11.96
N TYR A 282 6.70 4.97 -11.22
CA TYR A 282 8.12 5.25 -11.45
C TYR A 282 8.84 5.68 -10.19
N SER A 283 10.13 5.45 -10.17
CA SER A 283 11.04 5.85 -9.10
C SER A 283 11.10 7.37 -8.97
N ALA A 284 11.32 7.86 -7.75
CA ALA A 284 11.53 9.29 -7.47
C ALA A 284 12.93 9.77 -7.92
N LYS A 285 13.86 8.82 -8.19
CA LYS A 285 15.28 9.07 -8.58
C LYS A 285 15.68 8.29 -9.82
#